data_8b6d09e74fb7b19775d4239edc3ae8c5
#
_entry.id   8b6d09e74fb7b19775d4239edc3ae8c5
#
_cell.length_a   1.000
_cell.length_b   1.000
_cell.length_c   1.000
_cell.angle_alpha   90.00
_cell.angle_beta   90.00
_cell.angle_gamma   90.00
#
_symmetry.space_group_name_H-M   'P 1'
#
loop_
_entity.id
_entity.type
_entity.pdbx_description
1 polymer ?
#
loop_
_entity_poly.entity_id
_entity_poly.type
_entity_poly.pdbx_seq_one_letter_code
_entity_poly.pdbx_strand_id
1 'polypeptide(L)'
;MTQSQLPHIWGSDWKPRTHLDFDSEVDILAVKNELIRFIAERHDGHLRLVSWIFDEVASEYEQTSLDGPSFHLFSESLAQKLAENLSKRAEESGIMVVEVIPRRGGALHLSRRAQRFVLDLRLCLRRIAHSATITVDQRFEWQRWMTRTRALDLHLKDIFTTGIETPDGGRFGGKGFRSTWQEGVVACASALNLAKDQVSGSQHTGDIVAPMIRDIGLTMAMGQTPTELFAAQIGKADSLMNGGHDGAGG
;
A
#
# COMPACT_ATOMS: atom_id res chain seq x y z
N MET A 1 0.28 -14.45 -22.01
CA MET A 1 -1.02 -13.79 -21.78
C MET A 1 -0.78 -12.31 -21.92
N THR A 2 -1.23 -11.74 -23.00
CA THR A 2 -1.10 -10.32 -23.34
C THR A 2 -2.00 -9.50 -22.41
N GLN A 3 -1.58 -8.27 -22.05
CA GLN A 3 -2.26 -7.31 -21.16
C GLN A 3 -3.70 -6.91 -21.57
N SER A 4 -4.27 -7.53 -22.61
CA SER A 4 -5.52 -7.08 -23.22
C SER A 4 -6.80 -7.74 -22.71
N GLN A 5 -6.76 -8.49 -21.59
CA GLN A 5 -7.93 -9.24 -21.11
C GLN A 5 -8.32 -8.97 -19.64
N LEU A 6 -7.90 -7.86 -19.06
CA LEU A 6 -8.56 -7.39 -17.84
C LEU A 6 -9.89 -6.73 -18.23
N PRO A 7 -11.01 -7.13 -17.63
CA PRO A 7 -12.28 -6.49 -17.91
C PRO A 7 -12.17 -4.99 -17.65
N HIS A 8 -12.65 -4.16 -18.58
CA HIS A 8 -12.75 -2.70 -18.44
C HIS A 8 -13.77 -2.31 -17.34
N ILE A 9 -13.48 -2.67 -16.10
CA ILE A 9 -14.27 -2.25 -14.94
C ILE A 9 -14.02 -0.76 -14.65
N TRP A 10 -12.88 -0.24 -15.13
CA TRP A 10 -12.47 1.16 -15.00
C TRP A 10 -12.60 1.81 -16.38
N GLY A 11 -13.14 3.01 -16.44
CA GLY A 11 -13.32 3.73 -17.70
C GLY A 11 -12.07 3.71 -18.60
N SER A 12 -12.25 3.88 -19.90
CA SER A 12 -11.21 3.79 -20.94
C SER A 12 -9.99 4.68 -20.67
N ASP A 13 -10.12 5.67 -19.81
CA ASP A 13 -9.10 6.68 -19.50
C ASP A 13 -8.35 6.38 -18.19
N TRP A 14 -8.70 5.28 -17.50
CA TRP A 14 -7.97 4.89 -16.30
C TRP A 14 -6.59 4.38 -16.67
N LYS A 15 -5.60 5.18 -16.40
CA LYS A 15 -4.20 4.76 -16.40
C LYS A 15 -3.79 4.52 -14.96
N PRO A 16 -3.24 3.33 -14.63
CA PRO A 16 -2.63 3.17 -13.31
C PRO A 16 -1.61 4.30 -13.14
N ARG A 17 -1.66 5.00 -12.02
CA ARG A 17 -0.62 5.97 -11.65
C ARG A 17 0.69 5.21 -11.54
N THR A 18 1.39 5.10 -12.66
CA THR A 18 2.70 4.45 -12.73
C THR A 18 3.81 5.40 -12.33
N HIS A 19 3.50 6.69 -12.18
CA HIS A 19 4.47 7.72 -11.89
C HIS A 19 4.52 7.95 -10.39
N LEU A 20 5.68 7.70 -9.85
CA LEU A 20 6.12 8.22 -8.58
C LEU A 20 6.50 9.68 -8.84
N ASP A 21 5.49 10.52 -9.06
CA ASP A 21 5.70 11.98 -9.05
C ASP A 21 5.92 12.37 -7.59
N PHE A 22 7.16 12.43 -7.20
CA PHE A 22 7.52 12.99 -5.91
C PHE A 22 8.58 14.08 -6.12
N ASP A 23 8.40 15.15 -5.39
CA ASP A 23 9.32 16.30 -5.41
C ASP A 23 10.59 16.07 -4.57
N SER A 24 10.66 14.92 -3.87
CA SER A 24 11.79 14.58 -3.03
C SER A 24 12.83 13.75 -3.78
N GLU A 25 14.08 14.07 -3.61
CA GLU A 25 15.20 13.28 -4.13
C GLU A 25 15.42 12.01 -3.29
N VAL A 26 15.83 10.96 -3.96
CA VAL A 26 16.15 9.66 -3.35
C VAL A 26 17.66 9.45 -3.40
N ASP A 27 18.30 9.34 -2.25
CA ASP A 27 19.73 9.05 -2.13
C ASP A 27 20.04 7.62 -2.60
N ILE A 28 20.91 7.49 -3.61
CA ILE A 28 21.29 6.21 -4.21
C ILE A 28 21.95 5.28 -3.18
N LEU A 29 22.77 5.81 -2.27
CA LEU A 29 23.43 5.01 -1.24
C LEU A 29 22.42 4.47 -0.22
N ALA A 30 21.45 5.30 0.17
CA ALA A 30 20.34 4.85 1.03
C ALA A 30 19.52 3.75 0.36
N VAL A 31 19.23 3.88 -0.95
CA VAL A 31 18.57 2.84 -1.75
C VAL A 31 19.37 1.56 -1.75
N LYS A 32 20.69 1.64 -1.98
CA LYS A 32 21.57 0.48 -1.96
C LYS A 32 21.49 -0.25 -0.62
N ASN A 33 21.62 0.47 0.47
CA ASN A 33 21.62 -0.10 1.81
C ASN A 33 20.30 -0.82 2.14
N GLU A 34 19.16 -0.20 1.83
CA GLU A 34 17.84 -0.82 2.02
C GLU A 34 17.65 -2.05 1.13
N LEU A 35 18.07 -1.96 -0.13
CA LEU A 35 17.97 -3.06 -1.07
C LEU A 35 18.85 -4.24 -0.63
N ILE A 36 20.10 -4.00 -0.28
CA ILE A 36 21.05 -5.02 0.21
C ILE A 36 20.49 -5.72 1.46
N ARG A 37 19.92 -4.96 2.39
CA ARG A 37 19.27 -5.54 3.58
C ARG A 37 18.10 -6.45 3.18
N PHE A 38 17.23 -5.98 2.30
CA PHE A 38 16.09 -6.77 1.80
C PHE A 38 16.56 -8.07 1.13
N ILE A 39 17.60 -7.98 0.28
CA ILE A 39 18.14 -9.16 -0.42
C ILE A 39 18.81 -10.13 0.54
N ALA A 40 19.56 -9.64 1.53
CA ALA A 40 20.18 -10.48 2.54
C ALA A 40 19.16 -11.26 3.37
N GLU A 41 18.03 -10.64 3.67
CA GLU A 41 16.96 -11.26 4.47
C GLU A 41 16.14 -12.29 3.69
N ARG A 42 15.96 -12.11 2.38
CA ARG A 42 14.99 -12.89 1.60
C ARG A 42 15.58 -13.66 0.43
N HIS A 43 16.73 -13.23 -0.08
CA HIS A 43 17.33 -13.70 -1.32
C HIS A 43 18.87 -13.73 -1.22
N ASP A 44 19.42 -14.17 -0.09
CA ASP A 44 20.85 -14.13 0.25
C ASP A 44 21.77 -14.67 -0.85
N GLY A 45 21.38 -15.73 -1.55
CA GLY A 45 22.11 -16.29 -2.67
C GLY A 45 22.30 -15.32 -3.87
N HIS A 46 21.58 -14.22 -3.91
CA HIS A 46 21.68 -13.22 -4.98
C HIS A 46 22.40 -11.92 -4.56
N LEU A 47 22.85 -11.83 -3.30
CA LEU A 47 23.41 -10.62 -2.71
C LEU A 47 24.57 -10.03 -3.53
N ARG A 48 25.54 -10.85 -3.92
CA ARG A 48 26.69 -10.41 -4.71
C ARG A 48 26.31 -9.92 -6.10
N LEU A 49 25.37 -10.62 -6.74
CA LEU A 49 24.88 -10.26 -8.07
C LEU A 49 24.16 -8.91 -8.02
N VAL A 50 23.25 -8.73 -7.06
CA VAL A 50 22.49 -7.48 -6.91
C VAL A 50 23.42 -6.32 -6.61
N SER A 51 24.38 -6.50 -5.67
CA SER A 51 25.33 -5.44 -5.35
C SER A 51 26.17 -5.03 -6.56
N TRP A 52 26.66 -6.00 -7.31
CA TRP A 52 27.48 -5.71 -8.50
C TRP A 52 26.68 -4.99 -9.59
N ILE A 53 25.48 -5.48 -9.93
CA ILE A 53 24.64 -4.84 -10.96
C ILE A 53 24.15 -3.47 -10.49
N PHE A 54 23.87 -3.32 -9.19
CA PHE A 54 23.53 -2.03 -8.62
C PHE A 54 24.64 -1.00 -8.86
N ASP A 55 25.89 -1.37 -8.56
CA ASP A 55 27.03 -0.47 -8.75
C ASP A 55 27.28 -0.14 -10.22
N GLU A 56 27.07 -1.12 -11.11
CA GLU A 56 27.12 -0.90 -12.54
C GLU A 56 26.08 0.11 -13.00
N VAL A 57 24.81 -0.08 -12.61
CA VAL A 57 23.72 0.86 -12.98
C VAL A 57 23.94 2.23 -12.34
N ALA A 58 24.34 2.28 -11.06
CA ALA A 58 24.59 3.52 -10.35
C ALA A 58 25.72 4.35 -10.98
N SER A 59 26.73 3.68 -11.57
CA SER A 59 27.83 4.37 -12.24
C SER A 59 27.40 5.10 -13.55
N GLU A 60 26.23 4.82 -14.07
CA GLU A 60 25.65 5.52 -15.23
C GLU A 60 25.05 6.88 -14.85
N TYR A 61 24.91 7.15 -13.54
CA TYR A 61 24.37 8.40 -12.99
C TYR A 61 25.46 9.18 -12.31
N GLU A 62 25.64 10.44 -12.71
CA GLU A 62 26.62 11.34 -12.10
C GLU A 62 26.15 11.89 -10.74
N GLN A 63 24.86 11.77 -10.45
CA GLN A 63 24.21 12.33 -9.27
C GLN A 63 24.21 11.31 -8.13
N THR A 64 24.33 11.79 -6.91
CA THR A 64 24.21 10.98 -5.68
C THR A 64 22.76 10.78 -5.25
N SER A 65 21.84 11.61 -5.76
CA SER A 65 20.39 11.53 -5.53
C SER A 65 19.63 11.64 -6.84
N LEU A 66 18.47 11.01 -6.90
CA LEU A 66 17.62 10.92 -8.08
C LEU A 66 16.23 11.48 -7.76
N ASP A 67 15.71 12.30 -8.65
CA ASP A 67 14.29 12.68 -8.67
C ASP A 67 13.39 11.49 -9.04
N GLY A 68 12.08 11.65 -8.93
CA GLY A 68 11.13 10.56 -9.19
C GLY A 68 11.26 9.92 -10.56
N PRO A 69 11.28 10.67 -11.67
CA PRO A 69 11.48 10.15 -13.01
C PRO A 69 12.81 9.43 -13.19
N SER A 70 13.91 10.01 -12.72
CA SER A 70 15.25 9.40 -12.80
C SER A 70 15.34 8.13 -11.95
N PHE A 71 14.74 8.13 -10.77
CA PHE A 71 14.66 6.93 -9.92
C PHE A 71 13.84 5.81 -10.58
N HIS A 72 12.78 6.16 -11.29
CA HIS A 72 12.01 5.16 -12.05
C HIS A 72 12.86 4.52 -13.15
N LEU A 73 13.58 5.32 -13.94
CA LEU A 73 14.48 4.81 -14.99
C LEU A 73 15.59 3.94 -14.39
N PHE A 74 16.20 4.39 -13.30
CA PHE A 74 17.19 3.61 -12.55
C PHE A 74 16.63 2.26 -12.11
N SER A 75 15.43 2.24 -11.53
CA SER A 75 14.79 1.03 -11.03
C SER A 75 14.48 0.03 -12.14
N GLU A 76 14.02 0.51 -13.30
CA GLU A 76 13.75 -0.36 -14.45
C GLU A 76 15.04 -0.88 -15.07
N SER A 77 16.09 -0.05 -15.22
CA SER A 77 17.41 -0.48 -15.68
C SER A 77 18.00 -1.57 -14.79
N LEU A 78 17.94 -1.38 -13.47
CA LEU A 78 18.40 -2.36 -12.50
C LEU A 78 17.65 -3.68 -12.62
N ALA A 79 16.32 -3.62 -12.70
CA ALA A 79 15.48 -4.81 -12.83
C ALA A 79 15.72 -5.56 -14.16
N GLN A 80 15.90 -4.83 -15.25
CA GLN A 80 16.19 -5.40 -16.55
C GLN A 80 17.55 -6.10 -16.57
N LYS A 81 18.62 -5.43 -16.15
CA LYS A 81 19.96 -6.03 -16.11
C LYS A 81 20.01 -7.27 -15.22
N LEU A 82 19.29 -7.27 -14.10
CA LEU A 82 19.17 -8.45 -13.25
C LEU A 82 18.44 -9.59 -13.95
N ALA A 83 17.34 -9.31 -14.62
CA ALA A 83 16.60 -10.33 -15.37
C ALA A 83 17.46 -10.97 -16.47
N GLU A 84 18.19 -10.16 -17.23
CA GLU A 84 19.10 -10.62 -18.28
C GLU A 84 20.22 -11.51 -17.72
N ASN A 85 20.87 -11.08 -16.62
CA ASN A 85 21.93 -11.87 -15.98
C ASN A 85 21.42 -13.19 -15.40
N LEU A 86 20.23 -13.19 -14.82
CA LEU A 86 19.63 -14.42 -14.28
C LEU A 86 19.24 -15.39 -15.40
N SER A 87 18.71 -14.89 -16.53
CA SER A 87 18.38 -15.70 -17.70
C SER A 87 19.64 -16.34 -18.29
N LYS A 88 20.68 -15.53 -18.50
CA LYS A 88 21.97 -16.02 -19.01
C LYS A 88 22.57 -17.10 -18.11
N ARG A 89 22.59 -16.90 -16.81
CA ARG A 89 23.09 -17.91 -15.85
C ARG A 89 22.23 -19.18 -15.84
N ALA A 90 20.93 -19.09 -16.03
CA ALA A 90 20.07 -20.26 -16.14
C ALA A 90 20.37 -21.07 -17.41
N GLU A 91 20.66 -20.40 -18.52
CA GLU A 91 21.06 -21.04 -19.78
C GLU A 91 22.46 -21.68 -19.69
N GLU A 92 23.43 -20.96 -19.12
CA GLU A 92 24.82 -21.41 -18.96
C GLU A 92 24.99 -22.54 -17.91
N SER A 93 24.06 -22.66 -16.98
CA SER A 93 24.16 -23.64 -15.88
C SER A 93 24.16 -25.09 -16.36
N GLY A 94 23.69 -25.36 -17.60
CA GLY A 94 23.67 -26.71 -18.18
C GLY A 94 22.94 -27.74 -17.30
N ILE A 95 22.19 -27.28 -16.29
CA ILE A 95 21.48 -28.15 -15.38
C ILE A 95 20.43 -28.88 -16.19
N MET A 96 20.77 -30.11 -16.53
CA MET A 96 19.80 -31.08 -17.03
C MET A 96 18.82 -31.33 -15.88
N VAL A 97 17.74 -30.60 -15.91
CA VAL A 97 16.73 -30.70 -14.89
C VAL A 97 15.90 -31.93 -15.19
N VAL A 98 16.18 -32.97 -14.44
CA VAL A 98 15.38 -34.18 -14.46
C VAL A 98 13.95 -33.79 -14.04
N GLU A 99 13.00 -33.97 -14.94
CA GLU A 99 11.59 -33.81 -14.66
C GLU A 99 11.16 -34.92 -13.71
N VAL A 100 11.11 -34.61 -12.40
CA VAL A 100 10.58 -35.56 -11.39
C VAL A 100 9.05 -35.62 -11.47
N ILE A 101 8.42 -34.57 -11.96
CA ILE A 101 6.97 -34.46 -12.13
C ILE A 101 6.68 -33.92 -13.54
N PRO A 102 5.85 -34.59 -14.35
CA PRO A 102 5.50 -34.13 -15.69
C PRO A 102 5.02 -32.66 -15.67
N ARG A 103 5.54 -31.83 -16.60
CA ARG A 103 5.27 -30.40 -16.73
C ARG A 103 5.79 -29.50 -15.60
N ARG A 104 6.60 -30.00 -14.69
CA ARG A 104 7.28 -29.22 -13.65
C ARG A 104 8.80 -29.27 -13.82
N GLY A 105 9.27 -29.20 -15.03
CA GLY A 105 10.70 -29.21 -15.34
C GLY A 105 11.43 -28.09 -14.61
N GLY A 106 12.63 -28.38 -14.17
CA GLY A 106 13.36 -27.44 -13.35
C GLY A 106 13.80 -26.18 -14.09
N ALA A 107 13.95 -26.21 -15.43
CA ALA A 107 14.15 -24.99 -16.21
C ALA A 107 12.97 -24.02 -16.01
N LEU A 108 11.74 -24.50 -16.03
CA LEU A 108 10.54 -23.71 -15.73
C LEU A 108 10.55 -23.22 -14.26
N HIS A 109 11.02 -24.04 -13.35
CA HIS A 109 11.12 -23.67 -11.94
C HIS A 109 12.17 -22.58 -11.71
N LEU A 110 13.34 -22.68 -12.34
CA LEU A 110 14.38 -21.65 -12.28
C LEU A 110 13.89 -20.33 -12.89
N SER A 111 13.26 -20.40 -14.06
CA SER A 111 12.67 -19.20 -14.71
C SER A 111 11.63 -18.52 -13.80
N ARG A 112 10.73 -19.29 -13.19
CA ARG A 112 9.73 -18.74 -12.25
C ARG A 112 10.37 -18.14 -11.01
N ARG A 113 11.43 -18.74 -10.47
CA ARG A 113 12.16 -18.18 -9.32
C ARG A 113 12.84 -16.86 -9.71
N ALA A 114 13.47 -16.79 -10.87
CA ALA A 114 14.06 -15.56 -11.40
C ALA A 114 13.01 -14.46 -11.58
N GLN A 115 11.86 -14.78 -12.18
CA GLN A 115 10.75 -13.84 -12.36
C GLN A 115 10.22 -13.32 -11.02
N ARG A 116 10.03 -14.21 -10.03
CA ARG A 116 9.60 -13.80 -8.67
C ARG A 116 10.62 -12.91 -8.01
N PHE A 117 11.89 -13.24 -8.11
CA PHE A 117 12.95 -12.42 -7.55
C PHE A 117 12.98 -11.01 -8.15
N VAL A 118 12.88 -10.88 -9.49
CA VAL A 118 12.81 -9.57 -10.15
C VAL A 118 11.56 -8.80 -9.74
N LEU A 119 10.43 -9.49 -9.58
CA LEU A 119 9.20 -8.86 -9.08
C LEU A 119 9.37 -8.35 -7.65
N ASP A 120 9.91 -9.16 -6.75
CA ASP A 120 10.17 -8.79 -5.37
C ASP A 120 11.13 -7.60 -5.28
N LEU A 121 12.14 -7.56 -6.13
CA LEU A 121 13.06 -6.41 -6.25
C LEU A 121 12.31 -5.14 -6.67
N ARG A 122 11.49 -5.21 -7.70
CA ARG A 122 10.68 -4.06 -8.16
C ARG A 122 9.76 -3.54 -7.07
N LEU A 123 9.11 -4.45 -6.34
CA LEU A 123 8.26 -4.08 -5.20
C LEU A 123 9.05 -3.43 -4.06
N CYS A 124 10.27 -3.93 -3.80
CA CYS A 124 11.17 -3.31 -2.83
C CYS A 124 11.56 -1.89 -3.24
N LEU A 125 11.97 -1.68 -4.48
CA LEU A 125 12.34 -0.36 -5.01
C LEU A 125 11.15 0.62 -4.96
N ARG A 126 9.95 0.17 -5.35
CA ARG A 126 8.73 0.97 -5.18
C ARG A 126 8.49 1.38 -3.74
N ARG A 127 8.65 0.45 -2.80
CA ARG A 127 8.48 0.75 -1.37
C ARG A 127 9.50 1.78 -0.90
N ILE A 128 10.76 1.68 -1.34
CA ILE A 128 11.80 2.65 -1.02
C ILE A 128 11.42 4.03 -1.54
N ALA A 129 11.01 4.12 -2.81
CA ALA A 129 10.54 5.35 -3.42
C ALA A 129 9.36 5.98 -2.64
N HIS A 130 8.31 5.20 -2.39
CA HIS A 130 7.19 5.68 -1.58
C HIS A 130 7.61 6.11 -0.18
N SER A 131 8.53 5.40 0.45
CA SER A 131 9.04 5.78 1.78
C SER A 131 9.77 7.12 1.76
N ALA A 132 10.47 7.44 0.68
CA ALA A 132 11.16 8.72 0.51
C ALA A 132 10.19 9.89 0.27
N THR A 133 9.01 9.63 -0.31
CA THR A 133 7.98 10.66 -0.55
C THR A 133 7.19 11.05 0.71
N ILE A 134 7.25 10.23 1.75
CA ILE A 134 6.47 10.46 2.98
C ILE A 134 7.23 11.41 3.89
N THR A 135 6.70 12.60 4.08
CA THR A 135 7.27 13.60 4.99
C THR A 135 7.18 13.18 6.45
N VAL A 136 8.01 13.77 7.30
CA VAL A 136 7.96 13.55 8.76
C VAL A 136 6.59 13.95 9.31
N ASP A 137 6.02 15.06 8.82
CA ASP A 137 4.71 15.55 9.26
C ASP A 137 3.59 14.57 8.88
N GLN A 138 3.63 14.00 7.66
CA GLN A 138 2.68 12.96 7.26
C GLN A 138 2.77 11.73 8.14
N ARG A 139 3.99 11.30 8.53
CA ARG A 139 4.17 10.16 9.44
C ARG A 139 3.56 10.43 10.81
N PHE A 140 3.76 11.63 11.36
CA PHE A 140 3.14 12.04 12.62
C PHE A 140 1.61 12.11 12.52
N GLU A 141 1.09 12.63 11.40
CA GLU A 141 -0.35 12.68 11.16
C GLU A 141 -0.96 11.28 11.09
N TRP A 142 -0.34 10.36 10.37
CA TRP A 142 -0.78 8.97 10.33
C TRP A 142 -0.76 8.32 11.71
N GLN A 143 0.32 8.51 12.46
CA GLN A 143 0.42 7.96 13.81
C GLN A 143 -0.68 8.52 14.73
N ARG A 144 -0.99 9.81 14.61
CA ARG A 144 -2.09 10.45 15.34
C ARG A 144 -3.44 9.81 15.01
N TRP A 145 -3.73 9.62 13.73
CA TRP A 145 -4.97 8.98 13.29
C TRP A 145 -5.04 7.50 13.68
N MET A 146 -3.95 6.76 13.56
CA MET A 146 -3.89 5.37 14.02
C MET A 146 -4.16 5.27 15.52
N THR A 147 -3.60 6.16 16.32
CA THR A 147 -3.82 6.21 17.77
C THR A 147 -5.27 6.54 18.11
N ARG A 148 -5.87 7.53 17.43
CA ARG A 148 -7.29 7.87 17.56
C ARG A 148 -8.20 6.71 17.19
N THR A 149 -7.92 6.04 16.08
CA THR A 149 -8.65 4.86 15.63
C THR A 149 -8.61 3.75 16.67
N ARG A 150 -7.44 3.47 17.23
CA ARG A 150 -7.29 2.46 18.28
C ARG A 150 -8.03 2.87 19.57
N ALA A 151 -7.95 4.12 19.99
CA ALA A 151 -8.66 4.61 21.16
C ALA A 151 -10.17 4.46 20.97
N LEU A 152 -10.70 4.87 19.81
CA LEU A 152 -12.12 4.72 19.49
C LEU A 152 -12.57 3.26 19.48
N ASP A 153 -11.78 2.37 18.84
CA ASP A 153 -12.07 0.94 18.78
C ASP A 153 -12.11 0.29 20.18
N LEU A 154 -11.22 0.73 21.09
CA LEU A 154 -11.24 0.27 22.48
C LEU A 154 -12.48 0.75 23.23
N HIS A 155 -12.88 2.00 23.07
CA HIS A 155 -14.12 2.52 23.65
C HIS A 155 -15.37 1.80 23.13
N LEU A 156 -15.42 1.54 21.81
CA LEU A 156 -16.49 0.74 21.23
C LEU A 156 -16.53 -0.67 21.82
N LYS A 157 -15.35 -1.29 22.03
CA LYS A 157 -15.29 -2.59 22.71
C LYS A 157 -15.93 -2.55 24.09
N ASP A 158 -15.60 -1.55 24.88
CA ASP A 158 -16.14 -1.42 26.22
C ASP A 158 -17.65 -1.25 26.18
N ILE A 159 -18.16 -0.39 25.30
CA ILE A 159 -19.60 -0.19 25.10
C ILE A 159 -20.30 -1.49 24.71
N PHE A 160 -19.76 -2.23 23.75
CA PHE A 160 -20.38 -3.50 23.31
C PHE A 160 -20.25 -4.62 24.33
N THR A 161 -19.27 -4.54 25.25
CA THR A 161 -19.06 -5.55 26.30
C THR A 161 -19.88 -5.24 27.55
N THR A 162 -19.88 -3.99 27.97
CA THR A 162 -20.55 -3.55 29.21
C THR A 162 -21.98 -3.07 29.00
N GLY A 163 -22.31 -2.64 27.77
CA GLY A 163 -23.55 -1.96 27.41
C GLY A 163 -23.57 -0.49 27.88
N ILE A 164 -24.52 0.26 27.36
CA ILE A 164 -24.84 1.63 27.77
C ILE A 164 -26.22 1.63 28.41
N GLU A 165 -26.38 2.26 29.57
CA GLU A 165 -27.70 2.54 30.15
C GLU A 165 -28.46 3.52 29.25
N THR A 166 -29.67 3.14 28.87
CA THR A 166 -30.58 3.99 28.11
C THR A 166 -31.42 4.84 29.06
N PRO A 167 -31.91 6.03 28.65
CA PRO A 167 -32.69 6.93 29.52
C PRO A 167 -33.95 6.31 30.14
N ASP A 168 -34.48 5.26 29.54
CA ASP A 168 -35.63 4.47 29.97
C ASP A 168 -35.26 3.35 30.96
N GLY A 169 -33.99 3.29 31.39
CA GLY A 169 -33.50 2.26 32.34
C GLY A 169 -33.14 0.92 31.66
N GLY A 170 -33.23 0.85 30.34
CA GLY A 170 -32.79 -0.29 29.57
C GLY A 170 -31.27 -0.32 29.43
N ARG A 171 -30.76 -1.39 28.79
CA ARG A 171 -29.35 -1.49 28.47
C ARG A 171 -29.17 -1.76 27.00
N PHE A 172 -28.46 -0.87 26.32
CA PHE A 172 -28.06 -1.07 24.94
C PHE A 172 -26.82 -1.97 24.92
N GLY A 173 -26.97 -3.16 24.37
CA GLY A 173 -25.88 -4.10 24.13
C GLY A 173 -25.75 -4.37 22.63
N GLY A 174 -25.34 -3.39 21.86
CA GLY A 174 -25.19 -3.51 20.41
C GLY A 174 -24.11 -4.52 20.01
N LYS A 175 -24.18 -4.98 18.78
CA LYS A 175 -23.09 -5.69 18.13
C LYS A 175 -22.38 -4.74 17.18
N GLY A 176 -21.12 -4.47 17.42
CA GLY A 176 -20.29 -3.68 16.53
C GLY A 176 -19.15 -4.49 15.95
N PHE A 177 -18.72 -4.09 14.77
CA PHE A 177 -17.52 -4.62 14.16
C PHE A 177 -16.32 -3.80 14.64
N ARG A 178 -15.28 -4.50 15.05
CA ARG A 178 -14.06 -3.87 15.53
C ARG A 178 -13.07 -3.65 14.39
N SER A 179 -12.40 -2.51 14.45
CA SER A 179 -11.34 -2.12 13.49
C SER A 179 -9.93 -2.47 13.99
N THR A 180 -9.83 -3.32 15.00
CA THR A 180 -8.55 -3.75 15.58
C THR A 180 -7.63 -4.31 14.50
N TRP A 181 -6.38 -3.84 14.44
CA TRP A 181 -5.36 -4.19 13.46
C TRP A 181 -5.56 -3.61 12.06
N GLN A 182 -6.56 -2.76 11.86
CA GLN A 182 -6.80 -2.06 10.59
C GLN A 182 -6.46 -0.56 10.67
N GLU A 183 -5.81 -0.11 11.72
CA GLU A 183 -5.45 1.29 11.94
C GLU A 183 -4.58 1.86 10.82
N GLY A 184 -3.77 1.03 10.17
CA GLY A 184 -2.91 1.43 9.06
C GLY A 184 -3.65 1.91 7.81
N VAL A 185 -4.94 1.62 7.68
CA VAL A 185 -5.78 2.06 6.54
C VAL A 185 -5.84 3.58 6.45
N VAL A 186 -5.66 4.30 7.57
CA VAL A 186 -5.62 5.78 7.60
C VAL A 186 -4.54 6.36 6.68
N ALA A 187 -3.45 5.63 6.44
CA ALA A 187 -2.42 6.06 5.52
C ALA A 187 -2.93 6.18 4.06
N CYS A 188 -3.95 5.42 3.70
CA CYS A 188 -4.57 5.51 2.38
C CYS A 188 -5.28 6.85 2.17
N ALA A 189 -5.83 7.45 3.23
CA ALA A 189 -6.51 8.74 3.15
C ALA A 189 -5.58 9.88 2.72
N SER A 190 -4.30 9.82 3.05
CA SER A 190 -3.32 10.83 2.66
C SER A 190 -2.98 10.81 1.16
N ALA A 191 -3.27 9.69 0.49
CA ALA A 191 -3.09 9.54 -0.96
C ALA A 191 -4.33 9.96 -1.76
N LEU A 192 -5.43 10.30 -1.07
CA LEU A 192 -6.68 10.70 -1.69
C LEU A 192 -6.70 12.22 -1.93
N ASN A 193 -7.30 12.61 -3.05
CA ASN A 193 -7.61 13.99 -3.33
C ASN A 193 -8.91 14.36 -2.61
N LEU A 194 -8.81 14.90 -1.41
CA LEU A 194 -9.94 15.42 -0.68
C LEU A 194 -10.27 16.80 -1.26
N ALA A 195 -11.43 16.93 -1.90
CA ALA A 195 -11.89 18.23 -2.38
C ALA A 195 -12.07 19.19 -1.20
N LYS A 196 -11.10 20.10 -1.02
CA LYS A 196 -11.08 21.05 0.11
C LYS A 196 -12.03 22.22 -0.08
N ASP A 197 -12.39 22.52 -1.33
CA ASP A 197 -13.21 23.67 -1.68
C ASP A 197 -14.47 23.21 -2.44
N GLN A 198 -15.49 22.84 -1.72
CA GLN A 198 -16.83 22.71 -2.32
C GLN A 198 -17.39 24.11 -2.56
N VAL A 199 -17.13 24.66 -3.72
CA VAL A 199 -17.91 25.79 -4.21
C VAL A 199 -19.29 25.26 -4.58
N SER A 200 -20.31 25.77 -3.91
CA SER A 200 -21.71 25.43 -4.15
C SER A 200 -22.02 25.45 -5.65
N GLY A 201 -22.40 24.28 -6.21
CA GLY A 201 -22.75 24.13 -7.62
C GLY A 201 -21.68 23.58 -8.56
N SER A 202 -20.48 23.32 -8.10
CA SER A 202 -19.44 22.66 -8.91
C SER A 202 -19.57 21.13 -8.88
N GLN A 203 -19.17 20.49 -9.98
CA GLN A 203 -19.00 19.04 -10.05
C GLN A 203 -18.03 18.58 -8.96
N HIS A 204 -18.34 17.49 -8.26
CA HIS A 204 -17.45 16.92 -7.26
C HIS A 204 -16.09 16.55 -7.89
N THR A 205 -15.01 17.14 -7.40
CA THR A 205 -13.65 16.99 -7.96
C THR A 205 -12.73 16.10 -7.12
N GLY A 206 -13.21 15.62 -5.97
CA GLY A 206 -12.45 14.77 -5.07
C GLY A 206 -12.61 13.27 -5.33
N ASP A 207 -11.75 12.48 -4.70
CA ASP A 207 -11.88 11.04 -4.69
C ASP A 207 -13.08 10.62 -3.82
N ILE A 208 -13.80 9.60 -4.26
CA ILE A 208 -14.92 9.01 -3.52
C ILE A 208 -14.46 7.70 -2.92
N VAL A 209 -14.68 7.53 -1.61
CA VAL A 209 -14.35 6.31 -0.89
C VAL A 209 -15.61 5.63 -0.42
N ALA A 210 -15.72 4.33 -0.67
CA ALA A 210 -16.72 3.47 -0.05
C ALA A 210 -16.05 2.66 1.08
N PRO A 211 -16.09 3.15 2.34
CA PRO A 211 -15.45 2.47 3.44
C PRO A 211 -16.15 1.16 3.75
N MET A 212 -15.38 0.16 4.12
CA MET A 212 -15.94 -1.08 4.66
C MET A 212 -16.31 -0.88 6.13
N ILE A 213 -17.13 -1.78 6.65
CA ILE A 213 -17.65 -1.73 8.03
C ILE A 213 -16.58 -1.61 9.14
N ARG A 214 -15.32 -1.91 8.81
CA ARG A 214 -14.18 -1.84 9.76
C ARG A 214 -13.22 -0.69 9.48
N ASP A 215 -13.53 0.18 8.54
CA ASP A 215 -12.64 1.27 8.11
C ASP A 215 -12.88 2.57 8.89
N ILE A 216 -13.15 2.46 10.19
CA ILE A 216 -13.40 3.62 11.09
C ILE A 216 -12.26 4.65 10.98
N GLY A 217 -11.02 4.19 10.88
CA GLY A 217 -9.88 5.09 10.74
C GLY A 217 -9.89 5.88 9.44
N LEU A 218 -10.30 5.24 8.35
CA LEU A 218 -10.39 5.89 7.05
C LEU A 218 -11.49 6.96 7.06
N THR A 219 -12.68 6.64 7.58
CA THR A 219 -13.79 7.62 7.65
C THR A 219 -13.46 8.82 8.53
N MET A 220 -12.76 8.60 9.66
CA MET A 220 -12.27 9.71 10.49
C MET A 220 -11.22 10.56 9.75
N ALA A 221 -10.29 9.94 9.05
CA ALA A 221 -9.28 10.68 8.28
C ALA A 221 -9.90 11.47 7.12
N MET A 222 -11.08 11.07 6.65
CA MET A 222 -11.89 11.79 5.67
C MET A 222 -12.82 12.86 6.28
N GLY A 223 -12.78 13.07 7.57
CA GLY A 223 -13.46 14.17 8.25
C GLY A 223 -14.62 13.78 9.15
N GLN A 224 -15.00 12.50 9.21
CA GLN A 224 -16.04 12.06 10.14
C GLN A 224 -15.55 12.20 11.59
N THR A 225 -16.36 12.82 12.45
CA THR A 225 -16.01 13.01 13.85
C THR A 225 -16.18 11.72 14.68
N PRO A 226 -15.42 11.53 15.77
CA PRO A 226 -15.64 10.42 16.68
C PRO A 226 -17.07 10.36 17.23
N THR A 227 -17.70 11.50 17.47
CA THR A 227 -19.09 11.59 17.96
C THR A 227 -20.08 11.03 16.94
N GLU A 228 -19.93 11.38 15.65
CA GLU A 228 -20.77 10.85 14.57
C GLU A 228 -20.57 9.34 14.43
N LEU A 229 -19.33 8.87 14.53
CA LEU A 229 -19.03 7.45 14.48
C LEU A 229 -19.65 6.69 15.66
N PHE A 230 -19.55 7.22 16.87
CA PHE A 230 -20.23 6.65 18.03
C PHE A 230 -21.74 6.62 17.84
N ALA A 231 -22.33 7.74 17.43
CA ALA A 231 -23.76 7.82 17.17
C ALA A 231 -24.22 6.76 16.18
N ALA A 232 -23.46 6.56 15.10
CA ALA A 232 -23.73 5.54 14.12
C ALA A 232 -23.65 4.11 14.68
N GLN A 233 -22.58 3.80 15.42
CA GLN A 233 -22.34 2.47 15.98
C GLN A 233 -23.34 2.08 17.07
N ILE A 234 -23.87 3.03 17.82
CA ILE A 234 -24.93 2.82 18.83
C ILE A 234 -26.34 2.96 18.27
N GLY A 235 -26.49 3.15 16.95
CA GLY A 235 -27.77 3.19 16.28
C GLY A 235 -28.64 4.40 16.60
N LYS A 236 -28.04 5.56 16.89
CA LYS A 236 -28.83 6.80 17.10
C LYS A 236 -29.60 7.17 15.84
N ALA A 237 -30.85 7.58 16.03
CA ALA A 237 -31.75 7.94 14.93
C ALA A 237 -31.29 9.19 14.15
N ASP A 238 -30.56 10.09 14.81
CA ASP A 238 -29.99 11.31 14.23
C ASP A 238 -28.55 11.11 13.69
N SER A 239 -28.07 9.88 13.67
CA SER A 239 -26.78 9.58 13.07
C SER A 239 -26.85 9.62 11.53
N LEU A 240 -25.71 9.89 10.91
CA LEU A 240 -25.57 9.83 9.44
C LEU A 240 -25.93 8.46 8.86
N MET A 241 -25.89 7.40 9.68
CA MET A 241 -26.25 6.03 9.29
C MET A 241 -27.72 5.68 9.54
N ASN A 242 -28.55 6.64 9.87
CA ASN A 242 -30.02 6.51 9.96
C ASN A 242 -30.48 5.19 10.60
N GLY A 243 -30.12 4.98 11.86
CA GLY A 243 -30.52 3.80 12.63
C GLY A 243 -29.75 2.51 12.34
N GLY A 244 -28.52 2.61 11.82
CA GLY A 244 -27.62 1.46 11.64
C GLY A 244 -27.63 0.84 10.24
N HIS A 245 -28.17 1.53 9.28
CA HIS A 245 -27.92 1.23 7.86
C HIS A 245 -26.46 1.57 7.51
N ASP A 246 -25.96 1.00 6.44
CA ASP A 246 -24.55 1.01 6.03
C ASP A 246 -23.83 2.34 6.19
N GLY A 247 -22.54 2.25 6.48
CA GLY A 247 -21.70 3.41 6.82
C GLY A 247 -21.80 4.53 5.80
N ALA A 248 -22.03 5.74 6.30
CA ALA A 248 -21.92 6.91 5.46
C ALA A 248 -20.49 6.99 4.90
N GLY A 249 -20.35 6.63 3.65
CA GLY A 249 -19.20 7.03 2.87
C GLY A 249 -19.24 8.54 2.75
N GLY A 250 -18.17 9.21 3.23
CA GLY A 250 -18.05 10.65 3.06
C GLY A 250 -17.86 11.03 1.60
#